data_4220b8b2aef221b4f06481392f0e9d5f
#
_entry.id   4220b8b2aef221b4f06481392f0e9d5f
#
_cell.length_a   1.000
_cell.length_b   1.000
_cell.length_c   1.000
_cell.angle_alpha   90.00
_cell.angle_beta   90.00
_cell.angle_gamma   90.00
#
_symmetry.space_group_name_H-M   'P 1'
#
loop_
_entity.id
_entity.type
_entity.pdbx_description
1 polymer ?
#
loop_
_entity_poly.entity_id
_entity_poly.type
_entity_poly.pdbx_seq_one_letter_code
_entity_poly.pdbx_strand_id
1 'polypeptide(L)'
;MTVAEAVALLDGQFFSGEDKADLEVAAVGASDLMSDVMAFLVDRVLLLTGLVNPQVIRTATLLDIHAVIFVRGKIPSRDMVEMAEEADIILGGTKLPMYVSCGKLYEAGLKTGGTRAI
;
A
#
# COMPACT_ATOMS: atom_id res chain seq x y z
N MET A 1 -3.73 -6.27 11.62
CA MET A 1 -4.56 -6.54 10.42
C MET A 1 -3.69 -7.11 9.32
N THR A 2 -4.17 -8.13 8.64
CA THR A 2 -3.45 -8.66 7.49
C THR A 2 -3.73 -7.81 6.24
N VAL A 3 -2.87 -7.94 5.23
CA VAL A 3 -3.09 -7.28 3.94
C VAL A 3 -4.39 -7.78 3.31
N ALA A 4 -4.68 -9.08 3.42
CA ALA A 4 -5.93 -9.66 2.90
C ALA A 4 -7.16 -9.01 3.53
N GLU A 5 -7.13 -8.80 4.85
CA GLU A 5 -8.22 -8.13 5.56
C GLU A 5 -8.38 -6.69 5.09
N ALA A 6 -7.26 -5.98 4.89
CA ALA A 6 -7.29 -4.60 4.41
C ALA A 6 -7.89 -4.51 3.02
N VAL A 7 -7.48 -5.37 2.08
CA VAL A 7 -8.01 -5.39 0.71
C VAL A 7 -9.49 -5.70 0.73
N ALA A 8 -9.93 -6.68 1.53
CA ALA A 8 -11.34 -7.04 1.66
C ALA A 8 -12.16 -5.88 2.22
N LEU A 9 -11.65 -5.20 3.24
CA LEU A 9 -12.32 -4.06 3.86
C LEU A 9 -12.57 -2.92 2.86
N LEU A 10 -11.66 -2.75 1.90
CA LEU A 10 -11.76 -1.70 0.88
C LEU A 10 -12.48 -2.17 -0.39
N ASP A 11 -13.12 -3.34 -0.36
CA ASP A 11 -13.74 -3.97 -1.54
C ASP A 11 -12.78 -4.03 -2.71
N GLY A 12 -11.53 -4.36 -2.42
CA GLY A 12 -10.45 -4.30 -3.39
C GLY A 12 -10.17 -5.62 -4.09
N GLN A 13 -9.13 -5.58 -4.90
CA GLN A 13 -8.63 -6.75 -5.61
C GLN A 13 -7.11 -6.80 -5.53
N PHE A 14 -6.55 -7.98 -5.77
CA PHE A 14 -5.10 -8.14 -5.86
C PHE A 14 -4.62 -8.05 -7.29
N PHE A 15 -3.46 -7.44 -7.48
CA PHE A 15 -2.72 -7.45 -8.74
C PHE A 15 -1.49 -8.35 -8.65
N SER A 16 -0.94 -8.55 -7.46
CA SER A 16 0.18 -9.48 -7.22
C SER A 16 0.24 -9.84 -5.74
N GLY A 17 0.86 -10.98 -5.44
CA GLY A 17 1.19 -11.35 -4.07
C GLY A 17 0.04 -11.81 -3.21
N GLU A 18 -1.09 -12.19 -3.78
CA GLU A 18 -2.25 -12.63 -3.00
C GLU A 18 -1.90 -13.83 -2.10
N ASP A 19 -1.01 -14.70 -2.54
CA ASP A 19 -0.55 -15.86 -1.77
C ASP A 19 0.24 -15.48 -0.51
N LYS A 20 0.69 -14.21 -0.43
CA LYS A 20 1.45 -13.68 0.72
C LYS A 20 0.63 -12.70 1.56
N ALA A 21 -0.67 -12.60 1.31
CA ALA A 21 -1.52 -11.56 1.89
C ALA A 21 -1.90 -11.81 3.35
N ASP A 22 -1.41 -12.89 3.96
CA ASP A 22 -1.49 -13.10 5.40
C ASP A 22 -0.47 -12.24 6.17
N LEU A 23 0.38 -11.51 5.46
CA LEU A 23 1.33 -10.57 6.06
C LEU A 23 0.59 -9.54 6.93
N GLU A 24 1.08 -9.37 8.16
CA GLU A 24 0.53 -8.37 9.09
C GLU A 24 1.11 -7.00 8.79
N VAL A 25 0.24 -5.98 8.77
CA VAL A 25 0.64 -4.58 8.72
C VAL A 25 0.21 -3.90 10.01
N ALA A 26 1.05 -2.97 10.48
CA ALA A 26 0.85 -2.30 11.77
C ALA A 26 0.40 -0.85 11.61
N ALA A 27 0.55 -0.29 10.42
CA ALA A 27 0.33 1.13 10.18
C ALA A 27 -0.03 1.36 8.71
N VAL A 28 -0.57 2.55 8.42
CA VAL A 28 -0.92 2.97 7.06
C VAL A 28 -0.21 4.28 6.76
N GLY A 29 0.47 4.34 5.62
CA GLY A 29 0.94 5.58 5.05
C GLY A 29 0.15 5.87 3.79
N ALA A 30 -0.20 7.13 3.54
CA ALA A 30 -1.02 7.50 2.38
C ALA A 30 -0.45 8.76 1.75
N SER A 31 0.04 8.63 0.53
CA SER A 31 0.61 9.77 -0.21
C SER A 31 0.77 9.41 -1.69
N ASP A 32 0.58 10.41 -2.55
CA ASP A 32 0.92 10.32 -3.97
C ASP A 32 2.33 10.87 -4.25
N LEU A 33 2.99 11.44 -3.24
CA LEU A 33 4.30 12.06 -3.38
C LEU A 33 5.37 11.16 -2.77
N MET A 34 6.17 10.54 -3.62
CA MET A 34 7.16 9.55 -3.16
C MET A 34 8.27 10.18 -2.31
N SER A 35 8.59 11.45 -2.50
CA SER A 35 9.54 12.13 -1.62
C SER A 35 9.04 12.21 -0.18
N ASP A 36 7.73 12.37 0.04
CA ASP A 36 7.15 12.34 1.38
C ASP A 36 7.20 10.92 1.96
N VAL A 37 6.91 9.93 1.13
CA VAL A 37 6.99 8.52 1.56
C VAL A 37 8.41 8.22 2.03
N MET A 38 9.42 8.61 1.25
CA MET A 38 10.83 8.38 1.60
C MET A 38 11.25 9.13 2.86
N ALA A 39 10.72 10.33 3.06
CA ALA A 39 11.13 11.18 4.18
C ALA A 39 10.49 10.77 5.50
N PHE A 40 9.25 10.27 5.48
CA PHE A 40 8.44 10.16 6.70
C PHE A 40 8.00 8.76 7.07
N LEU A 41 7.85 7.84 6.11
CA LEU A 41 7.35 6.51 6.43
C LEU A 41 8.45 5.58 6.94
N VAL A 42 8.05 4.63 7.78
CA VAL A 42 8.90 3.57 8.31
C VAL A 42 8.40 2.21 7.81
N ASP A 43 9.12 1.15 8.11
CA ASP A 43 8.77 -0.20 7.67
C ASP A 43 7.45 -0.71 8.29
N ARG A 44 6.95 -1.84 7.78
CA ARG A 44 5.71 -2.50 8.22
C ARG A 44 4.46 -1.68 7.96
N VAL A 45 4.54 -0.77 7.00
CA VAL A 45 3.46 0.13 6.61
C VAL A 45 2.73 -0.47 5.41
N LEU A 46 1.40 -0.35 5.40
CA LEU A 46 0.62 -0.50 4.20
C LEU A 46 0.60 0.87 3.51
N LEU A 47 1.08 0.94 2.29
CA LEU A 47 1.10 2.20 1.54
C LEU A 47 -0.16 2.31 0.68
N LEU A 48 -0.93 3.39 0.87
CA LEU A 48 -2.02 3.78 -0.03
C LEU A 48 -1.51 4.88 -0.95
N THR A 49 -1.71 4.72 -2.25
CA THR A 49 -1.30 5.75 -3.21
C THR A 49 -2.16 5.72 -4.46
N GLY A 50 -2.34 6.86 -5.09
CA GLY A 50 -2.96 6.96 -6.40
C GLY A 50 -1.93 7.13 -7.52
N LEU A 51 -0.65 7.14 -7.19
CA LEU A 51 0.41 7.27 -8.18
C LEU A 51 0.72 5.91 -8.81
N VAL A 52 0.43 5.77 -10.10
CA VAL A 52 0.71 4.55 -10.85
C VAL A 52 1.97 4.77 -11.68
N ASN A 53 3.11 4.49 -11.06
CA ASN A 53 4.43 4.73 -11.65
C ASN A 53 5.41 3.70 -11.08
N PRO A 54 6.33 3.17 -11.89
CA PRO A 54 7.34 2.21 -11.38
C PRO A 54 8.15 2.73 -10.20
N GLN A 55 8.25 4.06 -10.03
CA GLN A 55 8.93 4.65 -8.88
C GLN A 55 8.30 4.22 -7.56
N VAL A 56 7.00 3.95 -7.53
CA VAL A 56 6.31 3.46 -6.32
C VAL A 56 6.92 2.14 -5.87
N ILE A 57 7.16 1.24 -6.82
CA ILE A 57 7.74 -0.08 -6.51
C ILE A 57 9.18 0.08 -6.03
N ARG A 58 9.96 0.95 -6.69
CA ARG A 58 11.36 1.21 -6.28
C ARG A 58 11.42 1.82 -4.88
N THR A 59 10.55 2.77 -4.59
CA THR A 59 10.47 3.40 -3.26
C THR A 59 10.07 2.39 -2.20
N ALA A 60 9.06 1.58 -2.47
CA ALA A 60 8.62 0.54 -1.54
C ALA A 60 9.73 -0.47 -1.26
N THR A 61 10.46 -0.88 -2.30
CA THR A 61 11.60 -1.79 -2.15
C THR A 61 12.67 -1.18 -1.26
N LEU A 62 12.99 0.08 -1.49
CA LEU A 62 14.03 0.79 -0.74
C LEU A 62 13.68 0.94 0.74
N LEU A 63 12.41 1.15 1.05
CA LEU A 63 11.92 1.35 2.41
C LEU A 63 11.42 0.07 3.09
N ASP A 64 11.56 -1.07 2.42
CA ASP A 64 11.11 -2.36 2.94
C ASP A 64 9.59 -2.37 3.20
N ILE A 65 8.84 -1.69 2.34
CA ILE A 65 7.38 -1.70 2.34
C ILE A 65 6.93 -2.87 1.45
N HIS A 66 6.17 -3.79 2.01
CA HIS A 66 5.80 -5.03 1.32
C HIS A 66 4.35 -5.05 0.82
N ALA A 67 3.58 -4.00 1.04
CA ALA A 67 2.19 -3.94 0.58
C ALA A 67 1.82 -2.53 0.13
N VAL A 68 1.27 -2.43 -1.08
CA VAL A 68 0.81 -1.18 -1.68
C VAL A 68 -0.60 -1.40 -2.21
N ILE A 69 -1.51 -0.49 -1.89
CA ILE A 69 -2.87 -0.49 -2.45
C ILE A 69 -3.06 0.79 -3.25
N PHE A 70 -3.38 0.65 -4.53
CA PHE A 70 -3.71 1.79 -5.39
C PHE A 70 -5.17 2.18 -5.19
N VAL A 71 -5.41 3.46 -5.00
CA VAL A 71 -6.75 4.01 -4.77
C VAL A 71 -7.35 4.60 -6.03
N ARG A 72 -8.62 4.99 -5.98
CA ARG A 72 -9.35 5.65 -7.06
C ARG A 72 -9.45 4.81 -8.35
N GLY A 73 -9.47 3.50 -8.24
CA GLY A 73 -9.58 2.62 -9.41
C GLY A 73 -8.35 2.58 -10.30
N LYS A 74 -7.21 3.04 -9.81
CA LYS A 74 -5.96 3.00 -10.56
C LYS A 74 -5.47 1.57 -10.69
N ILE A 75 -4.93 1.25 -11.86
CA ILE A 75 -4.46 -0.10 -12.19
C ILE A 75 -2.99 -0.01 -12.58
N PRO A 76 -2.11 -0.80 -11.95
CA PRO A 76 -0.69 -0.79 -12.30
C PRO A 76 -0.45 -1.41 -13.68
N SER A 77 0.63 -1.01 -14.33
CA SER A 77 1.05 -1.62 -15.59
C SER A 77 1.58 -3.03 -15.33
N ARG A 78 1.66 -3.83 -16.41
CA ARG A 78 2.24 -5.16 -16.33
C ARG A 78 3.67 -5.14 -15.80
N ASP A 79 4.47 -4.16 -16.27
CA ASP A 79 5.85 -4.01 -15.81
C ASP A 79 5.92 -3.76 -14.30
N MET A 80 5.01 -2.96 -13.76
CA MET A 80 4.94 -2.72 -12.32
C MET A 80 4.60 -3.99 -11.56
N VAL A 81 3.66 -4.78 -12.06
CA VAL A 81 3.29 -6.06 -11.42
C VAL A 81 4.49 -7.00 -11.39
N GLU A 82 5.23 -7.11 -12.50
CA GLU A 82 6.42 -7.95 -12.57
C GLU A 82 7.50 -7.47 -11.59
N MET A 83 7.74 -6.16 -11.52
CA MET A 83 8.68 -5.59 -10.56
C MET A 83 8.28 -5.91 -9.11
N ALA A 84 7.00 -5.81 -8.80
CA ALA A 84 6.50 -6.09 -7.46
C ALA A 84 6.67 -7.57 -7.10
N GLU A 85 6.38 -8.47 -8.05
CA GLU A 85 6.57 -9.89 -7.84
C GLU A 85 8.04 -10.24 -7.54
N GLU A 86 8.96 -9.65 -8.28
CA GLU A 86 10.39 -9.85 -8.06
C GLU A 86 10.85 -9.31 -6.71
N ALA A 87 10.24 -8.24 -6.23
CA ALA A 87 10.60 -7.59 -4.97
C ALA A 87 9.79 -8.10 -3.77
N ASP A 88 8.93 -9.09 -3.96
CA ASP A 88 8.03 -9.62 -2.92
C ASP A 88 7.10 -8.54 -2.34
N ILE A 89 6.60 -7.65 -3.20
CA ILE A 89 5.65 -6.61 -2.82
C ILE A 89 4.24 -7.03 -3.25
N ILE A 90 3.30 -6.96 -2.31
CA ILE A 90 1.90 -7.25 -2.57
C ILE A 90 1.27 -5.98 -3.17
N LEU A 91 0.64 -6.10 -4.34
CA LEU A 91 -0.10 -5.00 -4.94
C LEU A 91 -1.59 -5.30 -4.89
N GLY A 92 -2.35 -4.36 -4.35
CA GLY A 92 -3.80 -4.39 -4.38
C GLY A 92 -4.34 -3.10 -4.99
N GLY A 93 -5.64 -3.06 -5.18
CA GLY A 93 -6.32 -1.87 -5.68
C GLY A 93 -7.74 -1.77 -5.14
N THR A 94 -8.23 -0.56 -5.05
CA THR A 94 -9.61 -0.27 -4.68
C THR A 94 -10.14 0.88 -5.53
N LYS A 95 -11.44 0.87 -5.77
CA LYS A 95 -12.11 1.99 -6.46
C LYS A 95 -12.35 3.17 -5.54
N LEU A 96 -12.22 2.99 -4.24
CA LEU A 96 -12.49 4.02 -3.26
C LEU A 96 -11.45 5.15 -3.34
N PRO A 97 -11.85 6.40 -3.05
CA PRO A 97 -10.91 7.51 -2.90
C PRO A 97 -9.95 7.27 -1.74
N MET A 98 -8.83 7.96 -1.75
CA MET A 98 -7.83 7.85 -0.69
C MET A 98 -8.41 8.20 0.68
N TYR A 99 -9.17 9.27 0.77
CA TYR A 99 -9.76 9.71 2.05
C TYR A 99 -10.65 8.62 2.66
N VAL A 100 -11.55 8.05 1.86
CA VAL A 100 -12.48 7.00 2.32
C VAL A 100 -11.70 5.74 2.70
N SER A 101 -10.70 5.38 1.90
CA SER A 101 -9.84 4.22 2.21
C SER A 101 -9.12 4.39 3.54
N CYS A 102 -8.53 5.56 3.78
CA CYS A 102 -7.89 5.88 5.05
C CYS A 102 -8.88 5.79 6.20
N GLY A 103 -10.08 6.35 6.03
CA GLY A 103 -11.10 6.33 7.07
C GLY A 103 -11.53 4.92 7.46
N LYS A 104 -11.76 4.06 6.46
CA LYS A 104 -12.15 2.69 6.71
C LYS A 104 -11.08 1.90 7.47
N LEU A 105 -9.83 2.06 7.09
CA LEU A 105 -8.72 1.37 7.76
C LEU A 105 -8.52 1.92 9.18
N TYR A 106 -8.66 3.21 9.37
CA TYR A 106 -8.54 3.83 10.68
C TYR A 106 -9.64 3.31 11.63
N GLU A 107 -10.88 3.29 11.17
CA GLU A 107 -12.01 2.75 11.96
C GLU A 107 -11.83 1.28 12.30
N ALA A 108 -11.19 0.52 11.42
CA ALA A 108 -10.97 -0.91 11.64
C ALA A 108 -9.79 -1.20 12.59
N GLY A 109 -9.09 -0.17 13.05
CA GLY A 109 -8.04 -0.31 14.05
C GLY A 109 -6.62 0.03 13.61
N LEU A 110 -6.40 0.33 12.33
CA LEU A 110 -5.08 0.77 11.85
C LEU A 110 -4.95 2.28 12.07
N LYS A 111 -4.64 2.64 13.31
CA LYS A 111 -4.67 4.05 13.75
C LYS A 111 -3.31 4.73 13.76
N THR A 112 -2.25 4.01 13.42
CA THR A 112 -0.90 4.55 13.37
C THR A 112 -0.54 4.89 11.94
N GLY A 113 -0.02 6.10 11.72
CA GLY A 113 0.37 6.57 10.39
C GLY A 113 1.72 6.07 9.91
N GLY A 114 2.45 5.30 10.71
CA GLY A 114 3.72 4.73 10.30
C GLY A 114 4.80 5.74 10.01
N THR A 115 4.70 6.94 10.57
CA THR A 115 5.66 8.01 10.33
C THR A 115 6.67 8.11 11.47
N ARG A 116 7.84 8.66 11.14
CA ARG A 116 8.83 9.00 12.15
C ARG A 116 8.28 10.09 13.08
N ALA A 117 8.76 10.10 14.32
CA ALA A 117 8.47 11.20 15.22
C ALA A 117 9.04 12.49 14.62
N ILE A 118 8.22 13.52 14.58
CA ILE A 118 8.61 14.81 14.01
C ILE A 118 8.92 15.79 15.13
#